data_80f76cc142d649149bd4f7a7bed7d73c
#
_entry.id   80f76cc142d649149bd4f7a7bed7d73c
#
_cell.length_a   1.000
_cell.length_b   1.000
_cell.length_c   1.000
_cell.angle_alpha   90.00
_cell.angle_beta   90.00
_cell.angle_gamma   90.00
#
_symmetry.space_group_name_H-M   'P 1'
#
loop_
_entity.id
_entity.type
_entity.pdbx_description
1 polymer ?
#
loop_
_entity_poly.entity_id
_entity_poly.type
_entity_poly.pdbx_seq_one_letter_code
_entity_poly.pdbx_strand_id
1 'polypeptide(L)'
;MFNLRYLFRLVQEFFLRFKLILLVGLIIGVASFFLIRFVAPLLFSGKLEKIGVTGNFHTDNLPTSILGLIVDGLTKVDEAGNVAPALARSWESPDKGKTWIFHLKDGLFWQDGKKVTSKSIVYEFSDVNIERPNDSTLIFKLQNPFSPFPYIVSRPTFKKGLLGTGKWRVSKISLAGSFVQSIVLTEKEGNKKIIRFYPTEERTKIAFKLGEVNAIQDLFNLQPFETWKVAEVKKEISKGRVVTIFFNTQDKFLSEKNLRQALSYAVDKSKFNSEKALSSISPNSWSYNPQVKPYDYDPAKAKKLIEDLPKESKQDLKIKLVTSPVLLSVAESIAKDWEALGIKVIVQVYSGIPSEYQAFLAIYDIPGDP
;
A
#
# COMPACT_ATOMS: atom_id res chain seq x y z
N MET A 1 -18.39 -27.32 56.91
CA MET A 1 -19.60 -26.59 56.49
C MET A 1 -19.42 -25.13 56.89
N PHE A 2 -19.19 -24.26 55.93
CA PHE A 2 -19.13 -22.81 56.17
C PHE A 2 -20.52 -22.32 56.56
N ASN A 3 -20.64 -21.76 57.77
CA ASN A 3 -21.93 -21.34 58.32
C ASN A 3 -22.31 -19.99 57.70
N LEU A 4 -23.25 -20.00 56.74
CA LEU A 4 -23.71 -18.85 55.95
C LEU A 4 -24.14 -17.66 56.85
N ARG A 5 -24.67 -17.99 58.06
CA ARG A 5 -25.07 -17.00 59.08
C ARG A 5 -23.85 -16.26 59.68
N TYR A 6 -22.74 -16.96 59.86
CA TYR A 6 -21.49 -16.34 60.35
C TYR A 6 -20.89 -15.40 59.33
N LEU A 7 -20.88 -15.80 58.04
CA LEU A 7 -20.40 -14.96 56.95
C LEU A 7 -21.23 -13.67 56.82
N PHE A 8 -22.60 -13.81 56.95
CA PHE A 8 -23.47 -12.64 56.86
C PHE A 8 -23.24 -11.65 58.00
N ARG A 9 -23.08 -12.12 59.24
CA ARG A 9 -22.75 -11.27 60.42
C ARG A 9 -21.37 -10.58 60.23
N LEU A 10 -20.41 -11.30 59.74
CA LEU A 10 -19.05 -10.72 59.48
C LEU A 10 -19.09 -9.62 58.43
N VAL A 11 -19.82 -9.82 57.34
CA VAL A 11 -20.04 -8.79 56.30
C VAL A 11 -20.80 -7.59 56.89
N GLN A 12 -21.83 -7.82 57.68
CA GLN A 12 -22.61 -6.78 58.32
C GLN A 12 -21.79 -5.91 59.29
N GLU A 13 -20.97 -6.54 60.16
CA GLU A 13 -20.04 -5.83 61.06
C GLU A 13 -18.96 -5.07 60.26
N PHE A 14 -18.46 -5.65 59.18
CA PHE A 14 -17.50 -4.96 58.31
C PHE A 14 -18.11 -3.70 57.70
N PHE A 15 -19.32 -3.75 57.15
CA PHE A 15 -19.99 -2.59 56.61
C PHE A 15 -20.30 -1.52 57.65
N LEU A 16 -20.73 -1.96 58.84
CA LEU A 16 -21.03 -1.02 59.95
C LEU A 16 -19.76 -0.34 60.48
N ARG A 17 -18.67 -1.05 60.57
CA ARG A 17 -17.40 -0.56 61.08
C ARG A 17 -16.68 0.35 60.09
N PHE A 18 -16.77 0.05 58.79
CA PHE A 18 -16.05 0.74 57.71
C PHE A 18 -16.95 1.61 56.83
N LYS A 19 -18.22 1.85 57.23
CA LYS A 19 -19.21 2.60 56.45
C LYS A 19 -18.71 3.94 55.91
N LEU A 20 -17.95 4.67 56.69
CA LEU A 20 -17.44 5.99 56.32
C LEU A 20 -16.31 5.88 55.28
N ILE A 21 -15.42 4.92 55.46
CA ILE A 21 -14.34 4.62 54.49
C ILE A 21 -14.90 4.13 53.17
N LEU A 22 -15.91 3.24 53.23
CA LEU A 22 -16.59 2.73 52.03
C LEU A 22 -17.36 3.84 51.29
N LEU A 23 -18.02 4.73 52.02
CA LEU A 23 -18.71 5.89 51.43
C LEU A 23 -17.73 6.85 50.77
N VAL A 24 -16.62 7.18 51.43
CA VAL A 24 -15.58 8.03 50.84
C VAL A 24 -14.95 7.38 49.64
N GLY A 25 -14.63 6.07 49.70
CA GLY A 25 -14.13 5.31 48.57
C GLY A 25 -15.09 5.29 47.38
N LEU A 26 -16.41 5.15 47.64
CA LEU A 26 -17.43 5.22 46.61
C LEU A 26 -17.51 6.60 45.97
N ILE A 27 -17.47 7.67 46.78
CA ILE A 27 -17.51 9.07 46.28
C ILE A 27 -16.25 9.35 45.43
N ILE A 28 -15.06 8.94 45.90
CA ILE A 28 -13.82 9.09 45.13
C ILE A 28 -13.88 8.28 43.83
N GLY A 29 -14.38 7.04 43.86
CA GLY A 29 -14.52 6.18 42.68
C GLY A 29 -15.47 6.81 41.65
N VAL A 30 -16.63 7.32 42.08
CA VAL A 30 -17.57 8.01 41.21
C VAL A 30 -17.00 9.33 40.67
N ALA A 31 -16.37 10.13 41.51
CA ALA A 31 -15.70 11.37 41.08
C ALA A 31 -14.57 11.08 40.06
N SER A 32 -13.75 10.06 40.31
CA SER A 32 -12.68 9.63 39.38
C SER A 32 -13.27 9.12 38.06
N PHE A 33 -14.37 8.36 38.10
CA PHE A 33 -15.05 7.92 36.89
C PHE A 33 -15.53 9.09 36.03
N PHE A 34 -16.18 10.09 36.67
CA PHE A 34 -16.62 11.29 35.95
C PHE A 34 -15.45 12.13 35.45
N LEU A 35 -14.40 12.28 36.26
CA LEU A 35 -13.17 12.98 35.85
C LEU A 35 -12.55 12.32 34.62
N ILE A 36 -12.38 11.00 34.63
CA ILE A 36 -11.84 10.26 33.48
C ILE A 36 -12.78 10.37 32.28
N ARG A 37 -14.08 10.23 32.46
CA ARG A 37 -15.05 10.26 31.36
C ARG A 37 -15.19 11.63 30.68
N PHE A 38 -15.11 12.73 31.45
CA PHE A 38 -15.31 14.08 30.93
C PHE A 38 -14.00 14.84 30.65
N VAL A 39 -12.97 14.61 31.44
CA VAL A 39 -11.70 15.34 31.31
C VAL A 39 -10.69 14.62 30.41
N ALA A 40 -10.66 13.27 30.43
CA ALA A 40 -9.75 12.52 29.58
C ALA A 40 -9.98 12.78 28.06
N PRO A 41 -11.20 12.83 27.53
CA PRO A 41 -11.42 13.20 26.12
C PRO A 41 -10.95 14.61 25.76
N LEU A 42 -11.00 15.56 26.70
CA LEU A 42 -10.52 16.92 26.50
C LEU A 42 -8.97 17.00 26.48
N LEU A 43 -8.32 16.14 27.27
CA LEU A 43 -6.85 16.06 27.36
C LEU A 43 -6.23 15.13 26.29
N PHE A 44 -6.99 14.12 25.82
CA PHE A 44 -6.57 13.11 24.85
C PHE A 44 -7.44 13.13 23.60
N SER A 45 -7.73 14.33 23.06
CA SER A 45 -8.62 14.52 21.91
C SER A 45 -8.07 13.97 20.59
N GLY A 46 -6.84 13.46 20.56
CA GLY A 46 -6.24 12.89 19.37
C GLY A 46 -6.82 11.52 18.99
N LYS A 47 -7.30 11.39 17.76
CA LYS A 47 -7.75 10.10 17.19
C LYS A 47 -6.57 9.16 17.01
N LEU A 48 -6.66 7.95 17.59
CA LEU A 48 -5.67 6.89 17.39
C LEU A 48 -6.18 5.89 16.36
N GLU A 49 -5.47 5.77 15.25
CA GLU A 49 -5.71 4.78 14.21
C GLU A 49 -4.56 3.78 14.17
N LYS A 50 -4.87 2.48 14.19
CA LYS A 50 -3.89 1.40 14.12
C LYS A 50 -4.14 0.63 12.84
N ILE A 51 -3.23 0.72 11.87
CA ILE A 51 -3.38 0.17 10.52
C ILE A 51 -2.46 -1.03 10.37
N GLY A 52 -2.99 -2.16 9.93
CA GLY A 52 -2.23 -3.33 9.50
C GLY A 52 -1.97 -3.26 8.00
N VAL A 53 -0.74 -3.47 7.59
CA VAL A 53 -0.30 -3.53 6.20
C VAL A 53 0.44 -4.84 5.97
N THR A 54 0.11 -5.53 4.89
CA THR A 54 0.77 -6.80 4.53
C THR A 54 2.04 -6.53 3.72
N GLY A 55 3.15 -7.12 4.12
CA GLY A 55 4.43 -7.05 3.43
C GLY A 55 5.61 -6.88 4.38
N ASN A 56 6.80 -7.19 3.87
CA ASN A 56 8.07 -6.96 4.54
C ASN A 56 8.78 -5.80 3.83
N PHE A 57 9.00 -4.71 4.55
CA PHE A 57 9.57 -3.49 4.00
C PHE A 57 10.82 -3.09 4.76
N HIS A 58 11.81 -2.58 4.03
CA HIS A 58 12.94 -1.86 4.59
C HIS A 58 12.63 -0.36 4.64
N THR A 59 13.49 0.42 5.28
CA THR A 59 13.28 1.87 5.41
C THR A 59 13.37 2.63 4.09
N ASP A 60 14.00 2.06 3.07
CA ASP A 60 14.21 2.61 1.74
C ASP A 60 13.15 2.18 0.70
N ASN A 61 12.31 1.19 1.04
CA ASN A 61 11.28 0.67 0.13
C ASN A 61 9.87 0.64 0.75
N LEU A 62 9.58 1.58 1.63
CA LEU A 62 8.25 1.72 2.22
C LEU A 62 7.18 1.99 1.16
N PRO A 63 5.92 1.53 1.37
CA PRO A 63 4.83 1.76 0.45
C PRO A 63 4.62 3.26 0.15
N THR A 64 4.44 3.60 -1.12
CA THR A 64 4.21 4.98 -1.59
C THR A 64 2.98 5.61 -0.93
N SER A 65 1.94 4.81 -0.62
CA SER A 65 0.75 5.25 0.11
C SER A 65 1.07 5.75 1.52
N ILE A 66 2.07 5.17 2.17
CA ILE A 66 2.52 5.60 3.50
C ILE A 66 3.45 6.82 3.38
N LEU A 67 4.36 6.81 2.41
CA LEU A 67 5.27 7.93 2.17
C LEU A 67 4.50 9.19 1.78
N GLY A 68 3.43 9.08 0.99
CA GLY A 68 2.55 10.18 0.60
C GLY A 68 1.78 10.83 1.78
N LEU A 69 1.63 10.15 2.93
CA LEU A 69 1.13 10.78 4.15
C LEU A 69 2.13 11.78 4.74
N ILE A 70 3.43 11.56 4.52
CA ILE A 70 4.54 12.29 5.15
C ILE A 70 5.01 13.45 4.26
N VAL A 71 5.04 13.24 2.94
CA VAL A 71 5.56 14.21 1.97
C VAL A 71 5.00 13.96 0.57
N ASP A 72 4.87 15.03 -0.20
CA ASP A 72 4.60 14.96 -1.64
C ASP A 72 5.91 14.98 -2.46
N GLY A 73 5.81 14.66 -3.75
CA GLY A 73 6.83 14.97 -4.76
C GLY A 73 6.74 16.43 -5.24
N LEU A 74 7.48 16.78 -6.29
CA LEU A 74 7.28 18.06 -6.98
C LEU A 74 5.87 18.15 -7.58
N THR A 75 5.40 17.03 -8.09
CA THR A 75 4.04 16.81 -8.57
C THR A 75 3.37 15.74 -7.73
N LYS A 76 2.11 15.47 -7.98
CA LYS A 76 1.37 14.30 -7.47
C LYS A 76 0.50 13.73 -8.57
N VAL A 77 0.16 12.46 -8.44
CA VAL A 77 -0.80 11.79 -9.33
C VAL A 77 -2.15 11.75 -8.64
N ASP A 78 -3.19 12.21 -9.32
CA ASP A 78 -4.56 12.16 -8.82
C ASP A 78 -5.18 10.75 -9.02
N GLU A 79 -6.39 10.53 -8.51
CA GLU A 79 -7.10 9.26 -8.63
C GLU A 79 -7.43 8.86 -10.08
N ALA A 80 -7.45 9.83 -11.00
CA ALA A 80 -7.66 9.61 -12.41
C ALA A 80 -6.35 9.26 -13.16
N GLY A 81 -5.20 9.33 -12.48
CA GLY A 81 -3.87 9.12 -13.07
C GLY A 81 -3.22 10.37 -13.66
N ASN A 82 -3.85 11.56 -13.52
CA ASN A 82 -3.30 12.78 -14.06
C ASN A 82 -2.25 13.38 -13.11
N VAL A 83 -1.27 14.05 -13.71
CA VAL A 83 -0.24 14.76 -12.94
C VAL A 83 -0.76 16.14 -12.52
N ALA A 84 -0.72 16.40 -11.23
CA ALA A 84 -1.18 17.64 -10.61
C ALA A 84 -0.06 18.32 -9.80
N PRO A 85 -0.13 19.67 -9.59
CA PRO A 85 0.82 20.41 -8.77
C PRO A 85 0.85 19.96 -7.31
N ALA A 86 2.06 19.69 -6.75
CA ALA A 86 2.27 19.34 -5.35
C ALA A 86 3.26 20.31 -4.66
N LEU A 87 4.55 20.00 -4.53
CA LEU A 87 5.54 20.98 -4.06
C LEU A 87 5.82 22.06 -5.12
N ALA A 88 5.78 21.70 -6.42
CA ALA A 88 5.79 22.68 -7.49
C ALA A 88 4.38 23.26 -7.71
N ARG A 89 4.30 24.54 -8.02
CA ARG A 89 3.06 25.22 -8.46
C ARG A 89 2.80 25.03 -9.94
N SER A 90 3.89 24.93 -10.73
CA SER A 90 3.85 24.79 -12.18
C SER A 90 5.16 24.21 -12.69
N TRP A 91 5.11 23.70 -13.91
CA TRP A 91 6.29 23.26 -14.67
C TRP A 91 6.10 23.53 -16.15
N GLU A 92 7.23 23.58 -16.87
CA GLU A 92 7.26 23.77 -18.31
C GLU A 92 8.44 23.00 -18.93
N SER A 93 8.34 22.72 -20.22
CA SER A 93 9.42 22.14 -21.00
C SER A 93 9.57 22.90 -22.32
N PRO A 94 10.60 23.76 -22.48
CA PRO A 94 10.79 24.57 -23.67
C PRO A 94 11.24 23.78 -24.90
N ASP A 95 11.75 22.56 -24.71
CA ASP A 95 12.37 21.72 -25.75
C ASP A 95 11.72 20.33 -25.88
N LYS A 96 10.41 20.26 -25.69
CA LYS A 96 9.59 19.06 -25.90
C LYS A 96 10.02 17.85 -25.05
N GLY A 97 10.41 18.09 -23.80
CA GLY A 97 10.65 17.02 -22.82
C GLY A 97 12.12 16.73 -22.54
N LYS A 98 13.07 17.49 -23.10
CA LYS A 98 14.49 17.33 -22.78
C LYS A 98 14.92 18.14 -21.57
N THR A 99 14.36 19.35 -21.40
CA THR A 99 14.55 20.19 -20.22
C THR A 99 13.22 20.42 -19.53
N TRP A 100 13.17 20.20 -18.21
CA TRP A 100 11.99 20.43 -17.39
C TRP A 100 12.30 21.45 -16.31
N ILE A 101 11.51 22.53 -16.23
CA ILE A 101 11.66 23.62 -15.28
C ILE A 101 10.48 23.56 -14.32
N PHE A 102 10.76 23.37 -13.03
CA PHE A 102 9.75 23.32 -11.97
C PHE A 102 9.87 24.55 -11.09
N HIS A 103 8.74 25.22 -10.85
CA HIS A 103 8.63 26.38 -9.95
C HIS A 103 7.95 25.94 -8.65
N LEU A 104 8.66 26.08 -7.53
CA LEU A 104 8.13 25.71 -6.21
C LEU A 104 7.03 26.67 -5.76
N LYS A 105 6.09 26.16 -4.97
CA LYS A 105 5.11 26.97 -4.25
C LYS A 105 5.79 27.84 -3.21
N ASP A 106 5.24 29.02 -2.96
CA ASP A 106 5.67 29.87 -1.86
C ASP A 106 5.15 29.36 -0.52
N GLY A 107 5.84 29.71 0.57
CA GLY A 107 5.39 29.38 1.94
C GLY A 107 5.47 27.91 2.32
N LEU A 108 6.21 27.08 1.59
CA LEU A 108 6.43 25.68 1.97
C LEU A 108 7.50 25.56 3.06
N PHE A 109 7.19 24.73 4.06
CA PHE A 109 8.12 24.43 5.16
C PHE A 109 8.24 22.92 5.35
N TRP A 110 9.44 22.49 5.65
CA TRP A 110 9.68 21.15 6.18
C TRP A 110 9.11 21.02 7.59
N GLN A 111 8.85 19.82 8.03
CA GLN A 111 8.34 19.54 9.39
C GLN A 111 9.27 20.02 10.51
N ASP A 112 10.54 20.36 10.23
CA ASP A 112 11.47 20.97 11.16
C ASP A 112 11.38 22.51 11.20
N GLY A 113 10.43 23.10 10.49
CA GLY A 113 10.20 24.54 10.41
C GLY A 113 11.12 25.29 9.46
N LYS A 114 12.04 24.62 8.76
CA LYS A 114 12.90 25.26 7.77
C LYS A 114 12.17 25.38 6.43
N LYS A 115 12.40 26.50 5.72
CA LYS A 115 11.81 26.73 4.39
C LYS A 115 12.25 25.67 3.39
N VAL A 116 11.31 25.22 2.56
CA VAL A 116 11.62 24.35 1.42
C VAL A 116 12.27 25.21 0.33
N THR A 117 13.43 24.78 -0.13
CA THR A 117 14.17 25.43 -1.22
C THR A 117 14.58 24.37 -2.24
N SER A 118 14.90 24.80 -3.47
CA SER A 118 15.41 23.93 -4.52
C SER A 118 16.60 23.09 -4.07
N LYS A 119 17.48 23.66 -3.21
CA LYS A 119 18.65 22.98 -2.64
C LYS A 119 18.29 21.93 -1.59
N SER A 120 17.13 22.06 -0.93
CA SER A 120 16.67 21.13 0.09
C SER A 120 15.87 19.95 -0.45
N ILE A 121 15.52 19.97 -1.73
CA ILE A 121 14.82 18.91 -2.44
C ILE A 121 15.86 17.97 -3.07
N VAL A 122 15.75 16.67 -2.76
CA VAL A 122 16.71 15.66 -3.23
C VAL A 122 16.01 14.69 -4.14
N TYR A 123 16.49 14.58 -5.36
CA TYR A 123 16.22 13.49 -6.30
C TYR A 123 17.56 12.93 -6.76
N GLU A 124 17.66 11.62 -6.83
CA GLU A 124 18.81 10.90 -7.34
C GLU A 124 18.47 10.23 -8.66
N PHE A 125 19.07 10.71 -9.73
CA PHE A 125 18.98 10.14 -11.07
C PHE A 125 20.39 9.91 -11.60
N SER A 126 20.62 8.81 -12.30
CA SER A 126 21.91 8.47 -12.88
C SER A 126 22.21 9.23 -14.16
N ASP A 127 21.16 9.68 -14.88
CA ASP A 127 21.21 10.20 -16.24
C ASP A 127 20.55 11.59 -16.41
N VAL A 128 20.23 12.28 -15.29
CA VAL A 128 19.62 13.59 -15.30
C VAL A 128 20.50 14.60 -14.57
N ASN A 129 20.84 15.69 -15.25
CA ASN A 129 21.52 16.83 -14.60
C ASN A 129 20.50 17.75 -13.95
N ILE A 130 20.71 18.07 -12.65
CA ILE A 130 19.79 18.91 -11.86
C ILE A 130 20.46 20.23 -11.55
N GLU A 131 19.92 21.32 -12.10
CA GLU A 131 20.35 22.69 -11.83
C GLU A 131 19.39 23.40 -10.87
N ARG A 132 19.92 24.29 -10.04
CA ARG A 132 19.18 25.06 -9.03
C ARG A 132 19.56 26.53 -9.09
N PRO A 133 19.03 27.29 -10.08
CA PRO A 133 19.44 28.66 -10.32
C PRO A 133 19.08 29.60 -9.16
N ASN A 134 18.02 29.30 -8.44
CA ASN A 134 17.56 30.04 -7.25
C ASN A 134 16.82 29.12 -6.29
N ASP A 135 16.36 29.64 -5.16
CA ASP A 135 15.73 28.85 -4.09
C ASP A 135 14.34 28.30 -4.47
N SER A 136 13.70 28.79 -5.53
CA SER A 136 12.34 28.40 -5.94
C SER A 136 12.28 27.66 -7.27
N THR A 137 13.41 27.40 -7.94
CA THR A 137 13.43 26.79 -9.27
C THR A 137 14.36 25.58 -9.32
N LEU A 138 13.84 24.46 -9.86
CA LEU A 138 14.63 23.28 -10.20
C LEU A 138 14.54 23.07 -11.71
N ILE A 139 15.69 22.79 -12.34
CA ILE A 139 15.79 22.47 -13.76
C ILE A 139 16.40 21.09 -13.89
N PHE A 140 15.68 20.20 -14.59
CA PHE A 140 16.15 18.86 -14.91
C PHE A 140 16.47 18.78 -16.39
N LYS A 141 17.71 18.41 -16.72
CA LYS A 141 18.18 18.24 -18.10
C LYS A 141 18.40 16.75 -18.35
N LEU A 142 17.59 16.20 -19.24
CA LEU A 142 17.60 14.78 -19.62
C LEU A 142 18.51 14.57 -20.84
N GLN A 143 19.07 13.38 -20.98
CA GLN A 143 19.85 13.02 -22.18
C GLN A 143 18.95 12.92 -23.41
N ASN A 144 17.77 12.31 -23.25
CA ASN A 144 16.75 12.17 -24.29
C ASN A 144 15.43 12.83 -23.88
N PRO A 145 14.64 13.33 -24.83
CA PRO A 145 13.29 13.84 -24.52
C PRO A 145 12.43 12.76 -23.85
N PHE A 146 11.76 13.14 -22.75
CA PHE A 146 10.88 12.26 -22.01
C PHE A 146 9.68 13.03 -21.47
N SER A 147 8.55 12.95 -22.16
CA SER A 147 7.31 13.67 -21.81
C SER A 147 6.72 13.27 -20.44
N PRO A 148 6.77 12.00 -20.00
CA PRO A 148 6.22 11.60 -18.70
C PRO A 148 7.07 12.02 -17.49
N PHE A 149 8.12 12.81 -17.64
CA PHE A 149 9.01 13.20 -16.54
C PHE A 149 8.28 13.86 -15.34
N PRO A 150 7.22 14.68 -15.50
CA PRO A 150 6.43 15.18 -14.38
C PRO A 150 5.80 14.06 -13.53
N TYR A 151 5.49 12.92 -14.11
CA TYR A 151 5.04 11.73 -13.36
C TYR A 151 6.17 11.12 -12.52
N ILE A 152 7.41 11.10 -13.03
CA ILE A 152 8.56 10.55 -12.30
C ILE A 152 8.85 11.35 -11.02
N VAL A 153 8.75 12.68 -11.07
CA VAL A 153 8.99 13.55 -9.92
C VAL A 153 7.77 13.67 -8.98
N SER A 154 6.72 12.87 -9.19
CA SER A 154 5.65 12.67 -8.22
C SER A 154 6.08 11.77 -7.05
N ARG A 155 7.20 11.08 -7.18
CA ARG A 155 7.78 10.30 -6.09
C ARG A 155 8.06 11.19 -4.89
N PRO A 156 7.70 10.75 -3.67
CA PRO A 156 7.96 11.47 -2.43
C PRO A 156 9.43 11.89 -2.31
N THR A 157 9.67 13.15 -1.99
CA THR A 157 11.03 13.67 -1.77
C THR A 157 11.20 14.18 -0.35
N PHE A 158 12.23 13.70 0.34
CA PHE A 158 12.51 14.00 1.73
C PHE A 158 13.72 14.93 1.85
N LYS A 159 13.74 15.77 2.88
CA LYS A 159 14.91 16.60 3.19
C LYS A 159 16.07 15.76 3.69
N LYS A 160 15.82 14.89 4.68
CA LYS A 160 16.77 13.95 5.26
C LYS A 160 15.99 12.85 5.99
N GLY A 161 16.30 11.58 5.74
CA GLY A 161 15.54 10.46 6.29
C GLY A 161 14.07 10.55 5.88
N LEU A 162 13.13 10.49 6.83
CA LEU A 162 11.70 10.64 6.60
C LEU A 162 11.14 12.01 7.03
N LEU A 163 11.94 13.07 6.96
CA LEU A 163 11.51 14.44 7.23
C LEU A 163 10.83 15.03 5.99
N GLY A 164 9.52 15.16 6.04
CA GLY A 164 8.67 15.61 4.93
C GLY A 164 8.08 17.01 5.11
N THR A 165 7.09 17.31 4.26
CA THR A 165 6.30 18.56 4.26
C THR A 165 4.84 18.31 4.59
N GLY A 166 4.42 17.04 4.64
CA GLY A 166 3.04 16.65 4.82
C GLY A 166 2.54 16.85 6.25
N LYS A 167 1.24 16.60 6.43
CA LYS A 167 0.52 16.69 7.70
C LYS A 167 1.06 15.73 8.75
N TRP A 168 1.44 14.51 8.34
CA TRP A 168 1.89 13.45 9.21
C TRP A 168 3.40 13.42 9.36
N ARG A 169 3.89 13.50 10.60
CA ARG A 169 5.30 13.42 10.95
C ARG A 169 5.62 12.04 11.52
N VAL A 170 6.72 11.45 11.08
CA VAL A 170 7.26 10.22 11.71
C VAL A 170 7.80 10.55 13.10
N SER A 171 7.19 9.95 14.12
CA SER A 171 7.63 10.11 15.52
C SER A 171 8.45 8.91 16.01
N LYS A 172 8.22 7.71 15.44
CA LYS A 172 8.95 6.49 15.80
C LYS A 172 8.93 5.49 14.66
N ILE A 173 10.06 4.81 14.45
CA ILE A 173 10.17 3.62 13.61
C ILE A 173 10.69 2.49 14.50
N SER A 174 10.05 1.32 14.43
CA SER A 174 10.52 0.11 15.10
C SER A 174 10.94 -0.90 14.06
N LEU A 175 12.10 -1.51 14.24
CA LEU A 175 12.67 -2.50 13.34
C LEU A 175 12.69 -3.89 13.99
N ALA A 176 12.55 -4.92 13.17
CA ALA A 176 12.86 -6.31 13.51
C ALA A 176 13.91 -6.80 12.52
N GLY A 177 15.17 -6.84 12.94
CA GLY A 177 16.30 -6.99 12.03
C GLY A 177 16.40 -5.79 11.10
N SER A 178 16.45 -6.04 9.78
CA SER A 178 16.47 -5.01 8.74
C SER A 178 15.06 -4.55 8.29
N PHE A 179 14.00 -5.23 8.75
CA PHE A 179 12.64 -4.94 8.34
C PHE A 179 11.95 -3.96 9.29
N VAL A 180 11.15 -3.06 8.73
CA VAL A 180 10.29 -2.16 9.49
C VAL A 180 9.11 -2.95 10.06
N GLN A 181 9.02 -3.00 11.38
CA GLN A 181 7.91 -3.63 12.10
C GLN A 181 6.73 -2.67 12.27
N SER A 182 7.02 -1.41 12.59
CA SER A 182 5.99 -0.38 12.72
C SER A 182 6.51 1.03 12.51
N ILE A 183 5.61 1.91 12.07
CA ILE A 183 5.84 3.35 11.97
C ILE A 183 4.73 4.05 12.76
N VAL A 184 5.12 5.01 13.58
CA VAL A 184 4.21 5.87 14.31
C VAL A 184 4.24 7.26 13.69
N LEU A 185 3.09 7.70 13.21
CA LEU A 185 2.87 9.01 12.63
C LEU A 185 2.05 9.86 13.60
N THR A 186 2.42 11.13 13.74
CA THR A 186 1.72 12.12 14.58
C THR A 186 1.47 13.38 13.76
N GLU A 187 0.36 14.07 14.04
CA GLU A 187 0.08 15.39 13.49
C GLU A 187 -0.03 16.45 14.59
N LYS A 188 -0.07 17.73 14.20
CA LYS A 188 -0.09 18.85 15.14
C LYS A 188 -1.31 18.86 16.08
N GLU A 189 -2.44 18.35 15.60
CA GLU A 189 -3.70 18.26 16.35
C GLU A 189 -3.76 17.10 17.35
N GLY A 190 -2.64 16.35 17.50
CA GLY A 190 -2.54 15.24 18.42
C GLY A 190 -3.03 13.90 17.89
N ASN A 191 -3.56 13.84 16.66
CA ASN A 191 -3.94 12.59 16.04
C ASN A 191 -2.72 11.72 15.79
N LYS A 192 -2.91 10.40 15.88
CA LYS A 192 -1.83 9.42 15.79
C LYS A 192 -2.23 8.25 14.92
N LYS A 193 -1.33 7.87 14.00
CA LYS A 193 -1.44 6.63 13.22
C LYS A 193 -0.31 5.70 13.61
N ILE A 194 -0.63 4.45 13.90
CA ILE A 194 0.34 3.38 14.10
C ILE A 194 0.18 2.40 12.96
N ILE A 195 1.13 2.38 12.05
CA ILE A 195 1.16 1.47 10.91
C ILE A 195 2.03 0.28 11.31
N ARG A 196 1.47 -0.93 11.27
CA ARG A 196 2.17 -2.18 11.57
C ARG A 196 2.26 -3.04 10.33
N PHE A 197 3.44 -3.57 10.07
CA PHE A 197 3.70 -4.43 8.93
C PHE A 197 3.68 -5.90 9.35
N TYR A 198 3.01 -6.72 8.56
CA TYR A 198 2.89 -8.15 8.80
C TYR A 198 3.34 -8.92 7.56
N PRO A 199 4.06 -10.04 7.71
CA PRO A 199 4.67 -10.73 6.58
C PRO A 199 3.65 -11.37 5.63
N THR A 200 2.44 -11.67 6.10
CA THR A 200 1.39 -12.30 5.29
C THR A 200 0.03 -11.70 5.58
N GLU A 201 -0.89 -11.81 4.62
CA GLU A 201 -2.27 -11.36 4.76
C GLU A 201 -3.00 -12.04 5.93
N GLU A 202 -2.75 -13.33 6.15
CA GLU A 202 -3.32 -14.07 7.27
C GLU A 202 -2.87 -13.52 8.64
N ARG A 203 -1.59 -13.13 8.77
CA ARG A 203 -1.08 -12.49 9.99
C ARG A 203 -1.71 -11.13 10.21
N THR A 204 -1.92 -10.36 9.15
CA THR A 204 -2.61 -9.05 9.22
C THR A 204 -4.07 -9.23 9.66
N LYS A 205 -4.77 -10.23 9.13
CA LYS A 205 -6.14 -10.58 9.53
C LYS A 205 -6.23 -11.02 10.99
N ILE A 206 -5.28 -11.84 11.46
CA ILE A 206 -5.22 -12.25 12.86
C ILE A 206 -5.02 -11.05 13.78
N ALA A 207 -4.11 -10.13 13.43
CA ALA A 207 -3.86 -8.91 14.20
C ALA A 207 -5.12 -8.03 14.32
N PHE A 208 -5.92 -7.94 13.26
CA PHE A 208 -7.21 -7.25 13.29
C PHE A 208 -8.23 -7.97 14.20
N LYS A 209 -8.33 -9.31 14.10
CA LYS A 209 -9.21 -10.12 14.96
C LYS A 209 -8.87 -9.98 16.44
N LEU A 210 -7.59 -9.83 16.77
CA LEU A 210 -7.10 -9.67 18.15
C LEU A 210 -7.15 -8.21 18.64
N GLY A 211 -7.55 -7.25 17.78
CA GLY A 211 -7.59 -5.81 18.13
C GLY A 211 -6.21 -5.14 18.22
N GLU A 212 -5.15 -5.79 17.74
CA GLU A 212 -3.83 -5.17 17.64
C GLU A 212 -3.83 -4.01 16.65
N VAL A 213 -4.63 -4.13 15.59
CA VAL A 213 -4.95 -3.07 14.63
C VAL A 213 -6.46 -2.94 14.49
N ASN A 214 -6.95 -1.75 14.13
CA ASN A 214 -8.37 -1.46 13.94
C ASN A 214 -8.74 -1.15 12.49
N ALA A 215 -7.78 -1.21 11.59
CA ALA A 215 -7.96 -1.14 10.14
C ALA A 215 -6.92 -2.03 9.44
N ILE A 216 -7.26 -2.54 8.28
CA ILE A 216 -6.32 -3.20 7.36
C ILE A 216 -6.35 -2.44 6.05
N GLN A 217 -5.19 -2.14 5.50
CA GLN A 217 -5.06 -1.51 4.20
C GLN A 217 -4.66 -2.56 3.15
N ASP A 218 -5.20 -2.42 1.93
CA ASP A 218 -4.86 -3.25 0.77
C ASP A 218 -5.07 -4.76 1.01
N LEU A 219 -6.31 -5.15 1.37
CA LEU A 219 -6.71 -6.54 1.57
C LEU A 219 -7.34 -7.10 0.27
N PHE A 220 -6.73 -8.12 -0.33
CA PHE A 220 -7.22 -8.74 -1.56
C PHE A 220 -8.18 -9.91 -1.28
N ASN A 221 -7.93 -10.72 -0.27
CA ASN A 221 -8.88 -11.73 0.18
C ASN A 221 -9.69 -11.20 1.36
N LEU A 222 -10.94 -10.82 1.11
CA LEU A 222 -11.81 -10.19 2.11
C LEU A 222 -12.36 -11.16 3.16
N GLN A 223 -12.26 -12.49 2.92
CA GLN A 223 -12.76 -13.46 3.89
C GLN A 223 -11.96 -13.47 5.20
N PRO A 224 -12.62 -13.54 6.37
CA PRO A 224 -14.07 -13.67 6.61
C PRO A 224 -14.80 -12.32 6.79
N PHE A 225 -14.17 -11.19 6.59
CA PHE A 225 -14.69 -9.87 7.00
C PHE A 225 -15.92 -9.38 6.23
N GLU A 226 -16.17 -9.89 5.01
CA GLU A 226 -17.39 -9.56 4.26
C GLU A 226 -18.69 -9.94 4.99
N THR A 227 -18.62 -10.97 5.86
CA THR A 227 -19.77 -11.45 6.62
C THR A 227 -19.81 -10.94 8.06
N TRP A 228 -18.79 -10.22 8.51
CA TRP A 228 -18.69 -9.72 9.87
C TRP A 228 -19.46 -8.41 10.05
N LYS A 229 -20.48 -8.42 10.94
CA LYS A 229 -21.27 -7.22 11.26
C LYS A 229 -20.47 -6.08 11.90
N VAL A 230 -19.31 -6.38 12.50
CA VAL A 230 -18.45 -5.41 13.19
C VAL A 230 -17.30 -4.90 12.31
N ALA A 231 -17.15 -5.43 11.09
CA ALA A 231 -16.14 -5.01 10.13
C ALA A 231 -16.81 -4.24 8.99
N GLU A 232 -16.33 -3.05 8.70
CA GLU A 232 -16.71 -2.28 7.53
C GLU A 232 -15.69 -2.52 6.42
N VAL A 233 -16.14 -3.04 5.28
CA VAL A 233 -15.32 -3.24 4.10
C VAL A 233 -15.55 -2.09 3.12
N LYS A 234 -14.52 -1.27 2.89
CA LYS A 234 -14.52 -0.21 1.87
C LYS A 234 -13.79 -0.71 0.64
N LYS A 235 -14.50 -0.76 -0.48
CA LYS A 235 -13.91 -1.11 -1.78
C LYS A 235 -13.60 0.17 -2.53
N GLU A 236 -12.32 0.37 -2.86
CA GLU A 236 -11.86 1.49 -3.67
C GLU A 236 -11.25 0.96 -4.96
N ILE A 237 -11.70 1.49 -6.09
CA ILE A 237 -11.18 1.14 -7.41
C ILE A 237 -10.21 2.25 -7.83
N SER A 238 -8.93 1.92 -7.89
CA SER A 238 -7.91 2.82 -8.38
C SER A 238 -7.72 2.65 -9.89
N LYS A 239 -8.09 3.65 -10.68
CA LYS A 239 -7.89 3.63 -12.14
C LYS A 239 -6.44 3.85 -12.57
N GLY A 240 -5.60 4.30 -11.65
CA GLY A 240 -4.16 4.46 -11.87
C GLY A 240 -3.32 3.23 -11.52
N ARG A 241 -3.96 2.11 -11.11
CA ARG A 241 -3.23 0.90 -10.69
C ARG A 241 -3.88 -0.35 -11.25
N VAL A 242 -3.07 -1.32 -11.63
CA VAL A 242 -3.53 -2.62 -12.12
C VAL A 242 -2.75 -3.76 -11.48
N VAL A 243 -3.44 -4.83 -11.13
CA VAL A 243 -2.78 -6.11 -10.83
C VAL A 243 -2.57 -6.84 -12.13
N THR A 244 -1.32 -7.13 -12.46
CA THR A 244 -0.95 -7.73 -13.76
C THR A 244 0.13 -8.77 -13.62
N ILE A 245 0.21 -9.66 -14.60
CA ILE A 245 1.27 -10.65 -14.72
C ILE A 245 2.23 -10.22 -15.82
N PHE A 246 3.49 -10.02 -15.46
CA PHE A 246 4.59 -9.82 -16.39
C PHE A 246 5.17 -11.18 -16.78
N PHE A 247 5.13 -11.50 -18.05
CA PHE A 247 5.76 -12.70 -18.60
C PHE A 247 7.15 -12.39 -19.13
N ASN A 248 8.16 -13.15 -18.69
CA ASN A 248 9.48 -13.07 -19.27
C ASN A 248 9.48 -13.77 -20.65
N THR A 249 9.48 -12.99 -21.72
CA THR A 249 9.44 -13.50 -23.09
C THR A 249 10.77 -14.10 -23.56
N GLN A 250 11.84 -13.98 -22.78
CA GLN A 250 13.13 -14.64 -23.00
C GLN A 250 13.20 -16.02 -22.36
N ASP A 251 12.19 -16.37 -21.53
CA ASP A 251 12.13 -17.69 -20.90
C ASP A 251 11.84 -18.79 -21.93
N LYS A 252 12.42 -19.95 -21.71
CA LYS A 252 12.30 -21.14 -22.58
C LYS A 252 10.86 -21.48 -22.96
N PHE A 253 9.93 -21.41 -22.00
CA PHE A 253 8.52 -21.74 -22.21
C PHE A 253 7.71 -20.51 -22.59
N LEU A 254 7.94 -19.40 -21.90
CA LEU A 254 7.14 -18.19 -22.06
C LEU A 254 7.55 -17.34 -23.28
N SER A 255 8.59 -17.73 -24.05
CA SER A 255 8.81 -17.23 -25.42
C SER A 255 7.65 -17.58 -26.34
N GLU A 256 6.96 -18.73 -26.11
CA GLU A 256 5.82 -19.18 -26.89
C GLU A 256 4.58 -18.31 -26.68
N LYS A 257 4.13 -17.63 -27.75
CA LYS A 257 2.97 -16.74 -27.71
C LYS A 257 1.69 -17.49 -27.33
N ASN A 258 1.49 -18.71 -27.88
CA ASN A 258 0.30 -19.51 -27.60
C ASN A 258 0.21 -19.90 -26.13
N LEU A 259 1.34 -20.18 -25.46
CA LEU A 259 1.35 -20.46 -24.04
C LEU A 259 0.93 -19.23 -23.24
N ARG A 260 1.49 -18.04 -23.49
CA ARG A 260 1.11 -16.81 -22.78
C ARG A 260 -0.39 -16.49 -22.97
N GLN A 261 -0.94 -16.73 -24.17
CA GLN A 261 -2.37 -16.56 -24.43
C GLN A 261 -3.21 -17.59 -23.68
N ALA A 262 -2.79 -18.85 -23.65
CA ALA A 262 -3.46 -19.92 -22.89
C ALA A 262 -3.54 -19.56 -21.41
N LEU A 263 -2.40 -19.16 -20.80
CA LEU A 263 -2.33 -18.71 -19.42
C LEU A 263 -3.27 -17.53 -19.13
N SER A 264 -3.42 -16.60 -20.08
CA SER A 264 -4.29 -15.44 -19.94
C SER A 264 -5.80 -15.81 -20.04
N TYR A 265 -6.17 -16.76 -20.90
CA TYR A 265 -7.54 -17.26 -21.01
C TYR A 265 -7.94 -18.17 -19.84
N ALA A 266 -6.98 -18.84 -19.22
CA ALA A 266 -7.23 -19.75 -18.10
C ALA A 266 -7.63 -19.05 -16.80
N VAL A 267 -7.26 -17.78 -16.63
CA VAL A 267 -7.53 -17.05 -15.38
C VAL A 267 -8.95 -16.51 -15.34
N ASP A 268 -9.73 -16.99 -14.38
CA ASP A 268 -11.05 -16.44 -14.07
C ASP A 268 -10.94 -15.16 -13.25
N LYS A 269 -10.94 -14.04 -13.96
CA LYS A 269 -10.78 -12.70 -13.38
C LYS A 269 -11.97 -12.25 -12.52
N SER A 270 -13.13 -12.90 -12.66
CA SER A 270 -14.33 -12.57 -11.86
C SER A 270 -14.17 -12.91 -10.37
N LYS A 271 -13.26 -13.83 -10.05
CA LYS A 271 -12.96 -14.23 -8.66
C LYS A 271 -12.34 -13.13 -7.81
N PHE A 272 -11.79 -12.06 -8.40
CA PHE A 272 -10.94 -11.11 -7.70
C PHE A 272 -11.64 -9.82 -7.22
N ASN A 273 -12.96 -9.76 -7.25
CA ASN A 273 -13.74 -8.60 -6.74
C ASN A 273 -13.25 -7.21 -7.22
N SER A 274 -12.67 -7.13 -8.41
CA SER A 274 -12.14 -5.90 -8.99
C SER A 274 -12.57 -5.75 -10.45
N GLU A 275 -12.51 -4.53 -10.98
CA GLU A 275 -12.77 -4.30 -12.38
C GLU A 275 -11.65 -4.89 -13.25
N LYS A 276 -12.02 -5.48 -14.38
CA LYS A 276 -11.07 -6.01 -15.35
C LYS A 276 -10.40 -4.88 -16.11
N ALA A 277 -9.07 -4.80 -16.05
CA ALA A 277 -8.30 -3.94 -16.93
C ALA A 277 -8.15 -4.59 -18.32
N LEU A 278 -8.41 -3.85 -19.39
CA LEU A 278 -8.24 -4.32 -20.77
C LEU A 278 -6.80 -4.15 -21.26
N SER A 279 -6.07 -3.17 -20.71
CA SER A 279 -4.68 -2.88 -21.09
C SER A 279 -3.92 -2.29 -19.92
N SER A 280 -2.60 -2.13 -20.09
CA SER A 280 -1.74 -1.39 -19.17
C SER A 280 -1.80 0.13 -19.35
N ILE A 281 -2.69 0.62 -20.24
CA ILE A 281 -2.91 2.04 -20.48
C ILE A 281 -4.18 2.44 -19.73
N SER A 282 -4.11 3.56 -19.00
CA SER A 282 -5.26 4.09 -18.26
C SER A 282 -6.44 4.38 -19.21
N PRO A 283 -7.68 4.02 -18.84
CA PRO A 283 -8.87 4.40 -19.61
C PRO A 283 -9.04 5.91 -19.82
N ASN A 284 -8.39 6.71 -18.98
CA ASN A 284 -8.41 8.18 -19.09
C ASN A 284 -7.30 8.73 -19.99
N SER A 285 -6.37 7.88 -20.46
CA SER A 285 -5.29 8.32 -21.35
C SER A 285 -5.81 8.54 -22.77
N TRP A 286 -5.25 9.53 -23.45
CA TRP A 286 -5.51 9.81 -24.88
C TRP A 286 -5.13 8.65 -25.81
N SER A 287 -4.21 7.79 -25.38
CA SER A 287 -3.73 6.63 -26.14
C SER A 287 -4.50 5.34 -25.81
N TYR A 288 -5.54 5.39 -24.96
CA TYR A 288 -6.34 4.23 -24.61
C TYR A 288 -7.12 3.70 -25.81
N ASN A 289 -6.91 2.43 -26.11
CA ASN A 289 -7.65 1.73 -27.17
C ASN A 289 -8.63 0.73 -26.55
N PRO A 290 -9.95 1.00 -26.58
CA PRO A 290 -10.97 0.07 -26.05
C PRO A 290 -11.15 -1.19 -26.92
N GLN A 291 -10.59 -1.21 -28.15
CA GLN A 291 -10.67 -2.35 -29.06
C GLN A 291 -9.54 -3.38 -28.86
N VAL A 292 -8.75 -3.25 -27.79
CA VAL A 292 -7.75 -4.25 -27.44
C VAL A 292 -8.43 -5.59 -27.20
N LYS A 293 -7.85 -6.66 -27.74
CA LYS A 293 -8.38 -8.03 -27.60
C LYS A 293 -8.55 -8.38 -26.12
N PRO A 294 -9.77 -8.63 -25.64
CA PRO A 294 -9.99 -9.09 -24.28
C PRO A 294 -9.56 -10.55 -24.16
N TYR A 295 -8.90 -10.88 -23.06
CA TYR A 295 -8.62 -12.27 -22.67
C TYR A 295 -9.65 -12.67 -21.61
N ASP A 296 -10.91 -12.89 -22.04
CA ASP A 296 -11.97 -13.38 -21.17
C ASP A 296 -11.69 -14.82 -20.75
N TYR A 297 -12.23 -15.24 -19.62
CA TYR A 297 -12.08 -16.60 -19.13
C TYR A 297 -12.65 -17.61 -20.12
N ASP A 298 -11.78 -18.43 -20.70
CA ASP A 298 -12.11 -19.47 -21.69
C ASP A 298 -11.14 -20.64 -21.52
N PRO A 299 -11.40 -21.54 -20.56
CA PRO A 299 -10.54 -22.69 -20.30
C PRO A 299 -10.48 -23.68 -21.47
N ALA A 300 -11.54 -23.78 -22.29
CA ALA A 300 -11.55 -24.65 -23.45
C ALA A 300 -10.56 -24.17 -24.52
N LYS A 301 -10.57 -22.86 -24.79
CA LYS A 301 -9.61 -22.22 -25.70
C LYS A 301 -8.19 -22.28 -25.15
N ALA A 302 -8.01 -22.07 -23.83
CA ALA A 302 -6.71 -22.21 -23.17
C ALA A 302 -6.14 -23.62 -23.39
N LYS A 303 -6.95 -24.66 -23.15
CA LYS A 303 -6.55 -26.06 -23.35
C LYS A 303 -6.14 -26.33 -24.79
N LYS A 304 -6.94 -25.87 -25.77
CA LYS A 304 -6.61 -26.02 -27.19
C LYS A 304 -5.27 -25.37 -27.54
N LEU A 305 -5.00 -24.15 -27.04
CA LEU A 305 -3.72 -23.49 -27.28
C LEU A 305 -2.53 -24.26 -26.68
N ILE A 306 -2.71 -24.95 -25.53
CA ILE A 306 -1.70 -25.83 -24.96
C ILE A 306 -1.51 -27.08 -25.85
N GLU A 307 -2.60 -27.65 -26.36
CA GLU A 307 -2.54 -28.81 -27.27
C GLU A 307 -1.81 -28.49 -28.58
N ASP A 308 -1.91 -27.26 -29.07
CA ASP A 308 -1.25 -26.76 -30.27
C ASP A 308 0.23 -26.38 -30.08
N LEU A 309 0.77 -26.43 -28.83
CA LEU A 309 2.19 -26.17 -28.60
C LEU A 309 3.10 -27.25 -29.20
N PRO A 310 4.34 -26.91 -29.58
CA PRO A 310 5.36 -27.89 -29.95
C PRO A 310 5.58 -28.93 -28.84
N LYS A 311 5.89 -30.16 -29.22
CA LYS A 311 6.12 -31.26 -28.25
C LYS A 311 7.22 -30.93 -27.24
N GLU A 312 8.28 -30.27 -27.70
CA GLU A 312 9.41 -29.84 -26.87
C GLU A 312 8.97 -28.80 -25.81
N SER A 313 8.05 -27.91 -26.17
CA SER A 313 7.52 -26.86 -25.25
C SER A 313 6.50 -27.42 -24.23
N LYS A 314 6.00 -28.65 -24.43
CA LYS A 314 5.10 -29.32 -23.47
C LYS A 314 5.85 -30.18 -22.47
N GLN A 315 7.06 -30.66 -22.85
CA GLN A 315 7.83 -31.54 -22.00
C GLN A 315 8.30 -30.78 -20.77
N ASP A 316 7.95 -31.29 -19.58
CA ASP A 316 8.31 -30.71 -18.28
C ASP A 316 7.86 -29.26 -18.09
N LEU A 317 6.69 -28.90 -18.68
CA LEU A 317 6.15 -27.55 -18.58
C LEU A 317 5.87 -27.19 -17.11
N LYS A 318 6.70 -26.28 -16.63
CA LYS A 318 6.69 -25.79 -15.26
C LYS A 318 6.87 -24.29 -15.26
N ILE A 319 5.99 -23.58 -14.54
CA ILE A 319 6.03 -22.13 -14.45
C ILE A 319 6.23 -21.70 -12.99
N LYS A 320 7.22 -20.87 -12.78
CA LYS A 320 7.46 -20.17 -11.52
C LYS A 320 6.74 -18.83 -11.54
N LEU A 321 5.69 -18.71 -10.72
CA LEU A 321 4.95 -17.47 -10.52
C LEU A 321 5.48 -16.77 -9.28
N VAL A 322 6.21 -15.68 -9.48
CA VAL A 322 6.71 -14.83 -8.38
C VAL A 322 5.65 -13.79 -8.05
N THR A 323 5.47 -13.49 -6.78
CA THR A 323 4.49 -12.49 -6.32
C THR A 323 4.93 -11.80 -5.02
N SER A 324 4.33 -10.66 -4.73
CA SER A 324 4.50 -10.00 -3.43
C SER A 324 3.62 -10.65 -2.35
N PRO A 325 3.94 -10.49 -1.04
CA PRO A 325 3.15 -11.05 0.05
C PRO A 325 1.67 -10.64 0.02
N VAL A 326 1.36 -9.43 -0.41
CA VAL A 326 -0.01 -8.90 -0.46
C VAL A 326 -0.86 -9.55 -1.57
N LEU A 327 -0.24 -10.08 -2.61
CA LEU A 327 -0.91 -10.74 -3.74
C LEU A 327 -0.85 -12.28 -3.66
N LEU A 328 -0.38 -12.85 -2.56
CA LEU A 328 -0.21 -14.31 -2.44
C LEU A 328 -1.52 -15.06 -2.70
N SER A 329 -2.63 -14.64 -2.11
CA SER A 329 -3.93 -15.27 -2.31
C SER A 329 -4.41 -15.22 -3.77
N VAL A 330 -4.10 -14.13 -4.47
CA VAL A 330 -4.38 -13.97 -5.91
C VAL A 330 -3.51 -14.92 -6.73
N ALA A 331 -2.20 -14.99 -6.42
CA ALA A 331 -1.26 -15.89 -7.11
C ALA A 331 -1.63 -17.36 -6.93
N GLU A 332 -2.06 -17.77 -5.74
CA GLU A 332 -2.53 -19.14 -5.46
C GLU A 332 -3.80 -19.49 -6.25
N SER A 333 -4.71 -18.52 -6.42
CA SER A 333 -5.90 -18.70 -7.24
C SER A 333 -5.54 -18.86 -8.72
N ILE A 334 -4.62 -18.02 -9.24
CA ILE A 334 -4.11 -18.11 -10.61
C ILE A 334 -3.37 -19.43 -10.82
N ALA A 335 -2.56 -19.86 -9.86
CA ALA A 335 -1.83 -21.13 -9.95
C ALA A 335 -2.80 -22.31 -10.12
N LYS A 336 -3.89 -22.36 -9.34
CA LYS A 336 -4.95 -23.40 -9.48
C LYS A 336 -5.58 -23.40 -10.87
N ASP A 337 -5.86 -22.20 -11.43
CA ASP A 337 -6.43 -22.09 -12.78
C ASP A 337 -5.44 -22.62 -13.86
N TRP A 338 -4.14 -22.37 -13.69
CA TRP A 338 -3.09 -22.89 -14.59
C TRP A 338 -2.84 -24.40 -14.41
N GLU A 339 -2.89 -24.89 -13.16
CA GLU A 339 -2.77 -26.32 -12.83
C GLU A 339 -3.93 -27.13 -13.45
N ALA A 340 -5.11 -26.56 -13.56
CA ALA A 340 -6.24 -27.18 -14.24
C ALA A 340 -6.00 -27.44 -15.75
N LEU A 341 -5.03 -26.75 -16.35
CA LEU A 341 -4.55 -27.01 -17.71
C LEU A 341 -3.44 -28.09 -17.80
N GLY A 342 -3.07 -28.70 -16.67
CA GLY A 342 -1.97 -29.65 -16.59
C GLY A 342 -0.56 -29.03 -16.47
N ILE A 343 -0.46 -27.72 -16.17
CA ILE A 343 0.80 -27.01 -16.00
C ILE A 343 1.24 -27.10 -14.56
N LYS A 344 2.49 -27.50 -14.28
CA LYS A 344 3.04 -27.44 -12.93
C LYS A 344 3.37 -26.00 -12.56
N VAL A 345 2.80 -25.49 -11.47
CA VAL A 345 3.04 -24.11 -11.02
C VAL A 345 3.77 -24.10 -9.68
N ILE A 346 4.75 -23.21 -9.53
CA ILE A 346 5.42 -22.93 -8.26
C ILE A 346 5.22 -21.48 -7.92
N VAL A 347 4.44 -21.20 -6.89
CA VAL A 347 4.29 -19.85 -6.35
C VAL A 347 5.46 -19.54 -5.44
N GLN A 348 6.14 -18.43 -5.70
CA GLN A 348 7.23 -17.92 -4.86
C GLN A 348 6.91 -16.51 -4.40
N VAL A 349 7.01 -16.27 -3.09
CA VAL A 349 6.84 -14.93 -2.52
C VAL A 349 8.17 -14.21 -2.46
N TYR A 350 8.19 -12.97 -2.93
CA TYR A 350 9.35 -12.09 -2.92
C TYR A 350 8.92 -10.66 -2.54
N SER A 351 9.66 -10.04 -1.62
CA SER A 351 9.40 -8.65 -1.22
C SER A 351 10.25 -7.71 -2.08
N GLY A 352 9.62 -7.02 -3.01
CA GLY A 352 10.26 -6.11 -3.96
C GLY A 352 10.13 -6.56 -5.42
N ILE A 353 10.98 -6.03 -6.30
CA ILE A 353 11.03 -6.39 -7.72
C ILE A 353 12.09 -7.48 -7.89
N PRO A 354 11.73 -8.70 -8.35
CA PRO A 354 12.70 -9.77 -8.55
C PRO A 354 13.62 -9.45 -9.71
N SER A 355 14.91 -9.78 -9.56
CA SER A 355 15.91 -9.65 -10.65
C SER A 355 15.66 -10.68 -11.76
N GLU A 356 15.14 -11.87 -11.40
CA GLU A 356 14.86 -12.98 -12.32
C GLU A 356 13.50 -13.57 -12.03
N TYR A 357 12.70 -13.79 -13.08
CA TYR A 357 11.38 -14.41 -12.99
C TYR A 357 10.98 -15.04 -14.34
N GLN A 358 10.09 -16.02 -14.31
CA GLN A 358 9.35 -16.48 -15.48
C GLN A 358 8.03 -15.70 -15.62
N ALA A 359 7.20 -15.75 -14.60
CA ALA A 359 5.99 -14.93 -14.48
C ALA A 359 6.02 -14.14 -13.15
N PHE A 360 5.70 -12.85 -13.19
CA PHE A 360 5.70 -11.99 -12.02
C PHE A 360 4.33 -11.30 -11.89
N LEU A 361 3.60 -11.64 -10.83
CA LEU A 361 2.35 -10.99 -10.46
C LEU A 361 2.64 -9.80 -9.56
N ALA A 362 2.30 -8.61 -10.02
CA ALA A 362 2.56 -7.37 -9.31
C ALA A 362 1.42 -6.36 -9.44
N ILE A 363 1.42 -5.39 -8.53
CA ILE A 363 0.66 -4.15 -8.68
C ILE A 363 1.53 -3.22 -9.52
N TYR A 364 0.98 -2.74 -10.62
CA TYR A 364 1.62 -1.82 -11.54
C TYR A 364 0.89 -0.48 -11.51
N ASP A 365 1.64 0.59 -11.22
CA ASP A 365 1.12 1.95 -11.30
C ASP A 365 1.12 2.38 -12.77
N ILE A 366 -0.07 2.62 -13.32
CA ILE A 366 -0.24 3.00 -14.73
C ILE A 366 0.12 4.48 -14.87
N PRO A 367 1.13 4.84 -15.69
CA PRO A 367 1.41 6.24 -15.95
C PRO A 367 0.22 6.91 -16.65
N GLY A 368 -0.07 8.15 -16.30
CA GLY A 368 -1.17 8.92 -16.92
C GLY A 368 -0.90 9.25 -18.38
N ASP A 369 0.38 9.34 -18.75
CA ASP A 369 0.86 9.55 -20.12
C ASP A 369 1.83 8.39 -20.46
N PRO A 370 1.44 7.47 -21.36
CA PRO A 370 2.21 6.28 -21.73
C PRO A 370 3.38 6.56 -22.68
#